data_e2456af1193dde606393baf444ffc404
#
_entry.id   e2456af1193dde606393baf444ffc404
#
_cell.length_a   1.000
_cell.length_b   1.000
_cell.length_c   1.000
_cell.angle_alpha   90.00
_cell.angle_beta   90.00
_cell.angle_gamma   90.00
#
_symmetry.space_group_name_H-M   'P 1'
#
loop_
_entity.id
_entity.type
_entity.pdbx_description
1 polymer ?
#
loop_
_entity_poly.entity_id
_entity_poly.type
_entity_poly.pdbx_seq_one_letter_code
_entity_poly.pdbx_strand_id
1 'polypeptide(L)'
;MIFYSWVAVSGSNRTPGQTGPGQTGPTESGPPVAMGITDDRARAIKAGEETLGSGRAAMVIIEVVRPGMAAHTLAPCYVRTGVGWLGRRTPAGEVTWDRFFI
;
A
#
# COMPACT_ATOMS: atom_id res chain seq x y z
N MET A 1 1.50 -10.34 -18.69
CA MET A 1 1.33 -10.83 -17.31
C MET A 1 1.40 -9.65 -16.38
N ILE A 2 0.47 -9.55 -15.47
CA ILE A 2 0.46 -8.49 -14.48
C ILE A 2 0.49 -9.08 -13.09
N PHE A 3 0.98 -8.27 -12.15
CA PHE A 3 1.03 -8.62 -10.75
C PHE A 3 0.39 -7.53 -9.93
N TYR A 4 0.11 -7.84 -8.69
CA TYR A 4 -0.50 -6.90 -7.75
C TYR A 4 0.45 -6.75 -6.58
N SER A 5 0.98 -5.54 -6.43
CA SER A 5 1.85 -5.20 -5.31
C SER A 5 0.98 -4.57 -4.23
N TRP A 6 1.08 -5.05 -3.01
CA TRP A 6 0.30 -4.50 -1.94
C TRP A 6 1.18 -4.12 -0.77
N VAL A 7 0.86 -3.00 -0.16
CA VAL A 7 1.59 -2.47 0.98
C VAL A 7 0.56 -2.02 2.01
N ALA A 8 0.69 -2.51 3.21
CA ALA A 8 -0.14 -2.10 4.33
C ALA A 8 0.68 -1.18 5.21
N VAL A 9 0.12 -0.02 5.53
CA VAL A 9 0.82 0.96 6.35
C VAL A 9 0.04 1.24 7.61
N SER A 10 0.76 1.55 8.68
CA SER A 10 0.17 1.73 9.99
C SER A 10 -0.62 3.02 10.13
N GLY A 11 -0.60 3.85 9.13
CA GLY A 11 -1.24 5.14 9.23
C GLY A 11 -0.43 6.10 10.07
N SER A 12 -0.85 7.34 10.09
CA SER A 12 -0.15 8.31 10.89
C SER A 12 -0.62 8.17 12.32
N ASN A 13 0.11 7.43 13.09
CA ASN A 13 -0.12 7.41 14.53
C ASN A 13 0.56 8.58 15.17
N ARG A 14 0.53 9.68 14.52
CA ARG A 14 1.18 10.83 15.03
C ARG A 14 0.39 11.37 16.20
N THR A 15 0.94 11.25 17.36
CA THR A 15 0.37 11.97 18.47
C THR A 15 0.70 13.44 18.31
N PRO A 16 -0.19 14.31 18.75
CA PRO A 16 0.10 15.74 18.72
C PRO A 16 1.41 16.00 19.45
N GLY A 17 2.30 16.72 18.81
CA GLY A 17 3.58 17.05 19.41
C GLY A 17 4.72 16.16 18.99
N GLN A 18 4.48 15.14 18.26
CA GLN A 18 5.55 14.29 17.74
C GLN A 18 6.10 14.77 16.42
N THR A 19 5.85 15.95 16.05
CA THR A 19 6.40 16.50 14.83
C THR A 19 7.81 16.95 15.11
N GLY A 20 8.72 16.05 14.98
CA GLY A 20 10.11 16.40 15.11
C GLY A 20 10.66 17.01 13.84
N PRO A 21 11.81 17.64 13.93
CA PRO A 21 12.43 18.26 12.76
C PRO A 21 12.82 17.26 11.68
N GLY A 22 12.91 16.01 12.02
CA GLY A 22 13.22 15.01 11.02
C GLY A 22 12.02 14.51 10.24
N GLN A 23 10.85 14.94 10.60
CA GLN A 23 9.65 14.50 9.93
C GLN A 23 9.32 15.45 8.82
N THR A 24 9.96 15.23 7.75
CA THR A 24 9.68 16.03 6.59
C THR A 24 8.91 15.18 5.62
N GLY A 25 8.16 15.83 4.86
CA GLY A 25 7.60 15.17 3.75
C GLY A 25 6.15 14.88 3.88
N PRO A 26 5.59 14.62 2.76
CA PRO A 26 4.17 14.41 2.64
C PRO A 26 3.72 13.05 3.11
N THR A 27 4.64 12.18 3.46
CA THR A 27 4.26 10.83 3.82
C THR A 27 3.71 10.81 5.21
N GLU A 28 2.44 10.89 5.27
CA GLU A 28 1.73 10.75 6.53
C GLU A 28 1.59 9.31 6.93
N SER A 29 1.83 8.41 6.00
CA SER A 29 1.74 7.00 6.27
C SER A 29 2.94 6.57 7.08
N GLY A 30 2.71 5.79 8.10
CA GLY A 30 3.77 5.20 8.88
C GLY A 30 4.54 4.16 8.10
N PRO A 31 5.45 3.48 8.76
CA PRO A 31 6.21 2.43 8.09
C PRO A 31 5.32 1.30 7.64
N PRO A 32 5.72 0.56 6.60
CA PRO A 32 4.96 -0.61 6.18
C PRO A 32 4.93 -1.65 7.28
N VAL A 33 3.75 -2.19 7.54
CA VAL A 33 3.60 -3.27 8.52
C VAL A 33 3.51 -4.61 7.83
N ALA A 34 3.18 -4.62 6.55
CA ALA A 34 3.15 -5.82 5.73
C ALA A 34 3.18 -5.41 4.27
N MET A 35 3.75 -6.27 3.45
CA MET A 35 3.78 -6.03 2.01
C MET A 35 3.92 -7.36 1.29
N GLY A 36 3.58 -7.37 0.03
CA GLY A 36 3.72 -8.56 -0.78
C GLY A 36 3.43 -8.27 -2.23
N ILE A 37 3.62 -9.28 -3.03
CA ILE A 37 3.30 -9.22 -4.44
C ILE A 37 2.70 -10.57 -4.85
N THR A 38 1.69 -10.53 -5.67
CA THR A 38 1.00 -11.73 -6.13
C THR A 38 0.44 -11.51 -7.52
N ASP A 39 0.22 -12.59 -8.23
CA ASP A 39 -0.44 -12.53 -9.52
C ASP A 39 -1.96 -12.66 -9.42
N ASP A 40 -2.48 -12.74 -8.22
CA ASP A 40 -3.90 -12.92 -7.95
C ASP A 40 -4.45 -11.71 -7.21
N ARG A 41 -5.31 -10.95 -7.88
CA ARG A 41 -5.89 -9.76 -7.29
C ARG A 41 -6.70 -10.09 -6.03
N ALA A 42 -7.45 -11.18 -6.06
CA ALA A 42 -8.26 -11.54 -4.91
C ALA A 42 -7.39 -11.82 -3.68
N ARG A 43 -6.22 -12.39 -3.91
CA ARG A 43 -5.28 -12.67 -2.83
C ARG A 43 -4.73 -11.39 -2.24
N ALA A 44 -4.41 -10.42 -3.09
CA ALA A 44 -3.93 -9.11 -2.62
C ALA A 44 -4.99 -8.40 -1.79
N ILE A 45 -6.24 -8.41 -2.27
CA ILE A 45 -7.33 -7.78 -1.55
C ILE A 45 -7.56 -8.48 -0.22
N LYS A 46 -7.55 -9.81 -0.22
CA LYS A 46 -7.76 -10.56 1.02
C LYS A 46 -6.67 -10.26 2.05
N ALA A 47 -5.42 -10.23 1.61
CA ALA A 47 -4.32 -9.91 2.49
C ALA A 47 -4.47 -8.51 3.08
N GLY A 48 -4.87 -7.56 2.24
CA GLY A 48 -5.11 -6.19 2.69
C GLY A 48 -6.25 -6.11 3.69
N GLU A 49 -7.35 -6.79 3.41
CA GLU A 49 -8.50 -6.77 4.30
C GLU A 49 -8.17 -7.40 5.65
N GLU A 50 -7.42 -8.47 5.65
CA GLU A 50 -6.99 -9.10 6.89
C GLU A 50 -6.12 -8.16 7.72
N THR A 51 -5.21 -7.48 7.07
CA THR A 51 -4.32 -6.56 7.76
C THR A 51 -5.09 -5.36 8.32
N LEU A 52 -6.02 -4.83 7.55
CA LEU A 52 -6.87 -3.73 8.00
C LEU A 52 -7.78 -4.18 9.15
N GLY A 53 -8.36 -5.35 9.01
CA GLY A 53 -9.29 -5.87 10.01
C GLY A 53 -8.62 -6.19 11.34
N SER A 54 -7.34 -6.53 11.30
CA SER A 54 -6.59 -6.80 12.54
C SER A 54 -6.22 -5.53 13.29
N GLY A 55 -6.40 -4.38 12.70
CA GLY A 55 -6.00 -3.12 13.31
C GLY A 55 -4.52 -2.80 13.17
N ARG A 56 -3.76 -3.64 12.51
CA ARG A 56 -2.32 -3.42 12.34
C ARG A 56 -2.04 -2.33 11.33
N ALA A 57 -2.94 -2.13 10.38
CA ALA A 57 -2.78 -1.13 9.35
C ALA A 57 -3.99 -0.22 9.31
N ALA A 58 -3.77 1.03 8.93
CA ALA A 58 -4.85 1.97 8.70
C ALA A 58 -5.18 2.09 7.22
N MET A 59 -4.24 1.71 6.37
CA MET A 59 -4.39 1.87 4.93
C MET A 59 -3.62 0.78 4.21
N VAL A 60 -4.17 0.32 3.10
CA VAL A 60 -3.52 -0.63 2.22
C VAL A 60 -3.57 -0.09 0.81
N ILE A 61 -2.44 -0.12 0.13
CA ILE A 61 -2.36 0.30 -1.27
C ILE A 61 -2.06 -0.93 -2.09
N ILE A 62 -2.94 -1.23 -3.05
CA ILE A 62 -2.72 -2.30 -4.02
C ILE A 62 -2.51 -1.65 -5.37
N GLU A 63 -1.40 -1.95 -5.99
CA GLU A 63 -1.05 -1.35 -7.26
C GLU A 63 -0.81 -2.43 -8.29
N VAL A 64 -1.34 -2.23 -9.49
CA VAL A 64 -1.09 -3.12 -10.61
C VAL A 64 0.31 -2.82 -11.15
N VAL A 65 1.14 -3.85 -11.23
CA VAL A 65 2.49 -3.73 -11.73
C VAL A 65 2.71 -4.80 -12.80
N ARG A 66 3.71 -4.61 -13.62
CA ARG A 66 4.09 -5.58 -14.63
C ARG A 66 5.60 -5.80 -14.60
N PRO A 67 6.07 -6.97 -15.01
CA PRO A 67 7.50 -7.19 -15.08
C PRO A 67 8.15 -6.28 -16.11
N GLY A 68 9.33 -5.84 -15.80
CA GLY A 68 10.11 -5.00 -16.69
C GLY A 68 11.57 -5.07 -16.31
N MET A 69 12.37 -4.19 -16.89
CA MET A 69 13.78 -4.11 -16.57
C MET A 69 14.16 -2.67 -16.31
N ALA A 70 14.99 -2.48 -15.30
CA ALA A 70 15.51 -1.16 -14.99
C ALA A 70 16.44 -0.70 -16.11
N ALA A 71 16.23 0.54 -16.55
CA ALA A 71 16.94 1.05 -17.72
C ALA A 71 18.46 1.12 -17.53
N HIS A 72 18.92 1.36 -16.32
CA HIS A 72 20.33 1.55 -16.06
C HIS A 72 21.08 0.26 -15.80
N THR A 73 20.43 -0.69 -15.17
CA THR A 73 21.11 -1.90 -14.71
C THR A 73 20.66 -3.14 -15.46
N LEU A 74 19.61 -3.03 -16.26
CA LEU A 74 18.98 -4.16 -16.92
C LEU A 74 18.55 -5.25 -15.94
N ALA A 75 18.37 -4.86 -14.69
CA ALA A 75 17.92 -5.78 -13.67
C ALA A 75 16.40 -5.94 -13.74
N PRO A 76 15.89 -7.14 -13.48
CA PRO A 76 14.44 -7.32 -13.44
C PRO A 76 13.81 -6.42 -12.39
N CYS A 77 12.70 -5.82 -12.72
CA CYS A 77 11.95 -4.95 -11.80
C CYS A 77 10.48 -5.02 -12.14
N TYR A 78 9.66 -4.44 -11.26
CA TYR A 78 8.24 -4.30 -11.52
C TYR A 78 7.95 -2.85 -11.87
N VAL A 79 7.27 -2.68 -12.98
CA VAL A 79 6.93 -1.35 -13.50
C VAL A 79 5.53 -1.00 -13.04
N ARG A 80 5.38 0.16 -12.44
CA ARG A 80 4.10 0.65 -11.98
C ARG A 80 3.23 1.07 -13.16
N THR A 81 1.97 0.68 -13.12
CA THR A 81 1.05 1.06 -14.18
C THR A 81 0.25 2.30 -13.85
N GLY A 82 0.26 2.72 -12.59
CA GLY A 82 -0.52 3.87 -12.15
C GLY A 82 -1.97 3.54 -11.84
N VAL A 83 -2.33 2.28 -11.84
CA VAL A 83 -3.70 1.84 -11.54
C VAL A 83 -3.66 1.01 -10.27
N GLY A 84 -4.61 1.24 -9.39
CA GLY A 84 -4.65 0.45 -8.18
C GLY A 84 -5.86 0.75 -7.33
N TRP A 85 -5.81 0.27 -6.10
CA TRP A 85 -6.88 0.41 -5.13
C TRP A 85 -6.31 0.85 -3.80
N LEU A 86 -7.04 1.72 -3.14
CA LEU A 86 -6.70 2.20 -1.81
C LEU A 86 -7.73 1.66 -0.85
N GLY A 87 -7.31 0.86 0.10
CA GLY A 87 -8.17 0.30 1.12
C GLY A 87 -7.99 1.04 2.43
N ARG A 88 -9.08 1.30 3.11
CA ARG A 88 -9.10 1.96 4.41
C ARG A 88 -10.12 1.31 5.30
N ARG A 89 -9.86 1.37 6.58
CA ARG A 89 -10.82 0.96 7.57
C ARG A 89 -11.53 2.19 8.10
N THR A 90 -12.85 2.17 8.06
CA THR A 90 -13.65 3.27 8.58
C THR A 90 -13.68 3.21 10.10
N PRO A 91 -14.07 4.31 10.76
CA PRO A 91 -14.23 4.27 12.22
C PRO A 91 -15.22 3.22 12.70
N ALA A 92 -16.17 2.84 11.85
CA ALA A 92 -17.12 1.79 12.17
C ALA A 92 -16.53 0.38 12.01
N GLY A 93 -15.32 0.27 11.54
CA GLY A 93 -14.66 -1.01 11.37
C GLY A 93 -14.84 -1.65 10.00
N GLU A 94 -15.47 -0.97 9.09
CA GLU A 94 -15.66 -1.46 7.74
C GLU A 94 -14.46 -1.15 6.87
N VAL A 95 -14.22 -2.01 5.90
CA VAL A 95 -13.15 -1.80 4.93
C VAL A 95 -13.75 -1.29 3.64
N THR A 96 -13.23 -0.19 3.14
CA THR A 96 -13.66 0.39 1.87
C THR A 96 -12.49 0.43 0.91
N TRP A 97 -12.79 0.25 -0.36
CA TRP A 97 -11.78 0.26 -1.43
C TRP A 97 -12.13 1.32 -2.46
N ASP A 98 -11.17 2.18 -2.73
CA ASP A 98 -11.29 3.19 -3.78
C ASP A 98 -10.28 2.92 -4.86
N ARG A 99 -10.73 3.00 -6.09
CA ARG A 99 -9.85 2.81 -7.23
C ARG A 99 -9.16 4.13 -7.56
N PHE A 100 -7.89 4.06 -7.91
CA PHE A 100 -7.15 5.26 -8.30
C PHE A 100 -6.44 5.05 -9.62
N PHE A 101 -6.17 6.17 -10.28
CA PHE A 101 -5.38 6.25 -11.50
C PHE A 101 -4.38 7.38 -11.34
N ILE A 102 -3.21 7.16 -11.88
CA ILE A 102 -2.17 8.19 -11.89
C ILE A 102 -1.84 8.55 -13.32
#